data_fdafaa3b2e857c97e2fb6d2a103de2c9
#
_entry.id   fdafaa3b2e857c97e2fb6d2a103de2c9
#
_cell.length_a   1.000
_cell.length_b   1.000
_cell.length_c   1.000
_cell.angle_alpha   90.00
_cell.angle_beta   90.00
_cell.angle_gamma   90.00
#
_symmetry.space_group_name_H-M   'P 1'
#
loop_
_entity.id
_entity.type
_entity.pdbx_description
1 polymer ?
#
loop_
_entity_poly.entity_id
_entity_poly.type
_entity_poly.pdbx_seq_one_letter_code
_entity_poly.pdbx_strand_id
1 'polypeptide(L)'
;MEKKLKVGVLGATGMVGQRFISLLENDPWYEVVTVAASPRSAGKTYEEAVGDRWKMTTPMPEAVKKLTVMNVNEVEKVAASVDFVFSAVDMTKEEIKAIEEAYAKTETPVVSNNSAHRWTPDVPMVVPEINPEHFEVIKDQRKRLGTERGFIAVKPNCSIQSYAPVLTAWKEFEPYEVVATTYQAISGAGKTFKDWPEMEGNIIPYIGGEEEKSEQEPLRLWGKVENGEIVKANEPVITCQCIRVPVLNGHTAAVFVKFRKKPTKEELIERLVSFKGLPQELELPSAPKQFIQYLNEDNRPQVTMDVDFEHGMGVSIGRLREDTVYDYKFVGLSHNTVRGAAGGAVLCAELLTAQGYIQAKS
;
A
#
# COMPACT_ATOMS: atom_id res chain seq x y z
N MET A 1 29.57 -6.65 -1.70
CA MET A 1 28.17 -6.57 -1.29
C MET A 1 27.92 -5.18 -0.74
N GLU A 2 27.12 -4.38 -1.38
CA GLU A 2 26.71 -3.11 -0.80
C GLU A 2 26.02 -3.37 0.54
N LYS A 3 26.32 -2.52 1.51
CA LYS A 3 25.76 -2.62 2.87
C LYS A 3 24.27 -2.31 2.81
N LYS A 4 23.43 -3.18 3.36
CA LYS A 4 21.98 -2.94 3.44
C LYS A 4 21.68 -1.68 4.27
N LEU A 5 20.63 -0.95 3.89
CA LEU A 5 20.10 0.16 4.67
C LEU A 5 19.46 -0.37 5.96
N LYS A 6 19.67 0.36 7.04
CA LYS A 6 19.10 0.05 8.35
C LYS A 6 17.68 0.58 8.44
N VAL A 7 16.75 -0.31 8.74
CA VAL A 7 15.32 0.01 8.73
C VAL A 7 14.73 -0.17 10.12
N GLY A 8 13.89 0.78 10.51
CA GLY A 8 13.02 0.65 11.66
C GLY A 8 11.57 0.42 11.24
N VAL A 9 10.84 -0.37 12.02
CA VAL A 9 9.40 -0.55 11.84
C VAL A 9 8.69 0.04 13.04
N LEU A 10 7.92 1.10 12.79
CA LEU A 10 7.09 1.77 13.79
C LEU A 10 5.72 1.11 13.81
N GLY A 11 5.23 0.74 15.00
CA GLY A 11 4.01 -0.04 15.11
C GLY A 11 4.24 -1.53 14.78
N ALA A 12 5.41 -2.04 15.13
CA ALA A 12 5.90 -3.36 14.74
C ALA A 12 5.07 -4.53 15.26
N THR A 13 4.31 -4.35 16.35
CA THR A 13 3.55 -5.42 17.00
C THR A 13 2.16 -5.65 16.40
N GLY A 14 1.63 -4.71 15.64
CA GLY A 14 0.34 -4.85 14.95
C GLY A 14 0.44 -5.71 13.69
N MET A 15 -0.71 -6.05 13.07
CA MET A 15 -0.73 -6.94 11.89
C MET A 15 0.09 -6.37 10.71
N VAL A 16 -0.04 -5.07 10.40
CA VAL A 16 0.72 -4.46 9.29
C VAL A 16 2.21 -4.43 9.63
N GLY A 17 2.57 -4.08 10.87
CA GLY A 17 3.95 -4.13 11.34
C GLY A 17 4.56 -5.53 11.21
N GLN A 18 3.82 -6.56 11.58
CA GLN A 18 4.22 -7.95 11.40
C GLN A 18 4.42 -8.30 9.93
N ARG A 19 3.55 -7.81 9.05
CA ARG A 19 3.70 -8.02 7.60
C ARG A 19 4.97 -7.36 7.07
N PHE A 20 5.29 -6.16 7.51
CA PHE A 20 6.59 -5.54 7.18
C PHE A 20 7.76 -6.43 7.62
N ILE A 21 7.73 -6.89 8.86
CA ILE A 21 8.79 -7.76 9.41
C ILE A 21 8.94 -9.02 8.55
N SER A 22 7.83 -9.66 8.20
CA SER A 22 7.83 -10.88 7.38
C SER A 22 8.39 -10.64 5.98
N LEU A 23 7.96 -9.55 5.32
CA LEU A 23 8.40 -9.23 3.95
C LEU A 23 9.86 -8.80 3.88
N LEU A 24 10.37 -8.15 4.92
CA LEU A 24 11.73 -7.61 4.94
C LEU A 24 12.80 -8.64 5.33
N GLU A 25 12.42 -9.83 5.77
CA GLU A 25 13.36 -10.87 6.22
C GLU A 25 14.45 -11.15 5.18
N ASN A 26 14.08 -11.22 3.92
CA ASN A 26 14.99 -11.57 2.81
C ASN A 26 15.15 -10.42 1.81
N ASP A 27 14.81 -9.20 2.18
CA ASP A 27 15.00 -8.07 1.28
C ASP A 27 16.50 -7.82 1.06
N PRO A 28 16.95 -7.74 -0.21
CA PRO A 28 18.37 -7.59 -0.49
C PRO A 28 18.92 -6.19 -0.17
N TRP A 29 18.05 -5.20 -0.02
CA TRP A 29 18.43 -3.80 0.19
C TRP A 29 18.28 -3.33 1.63
N TYR A 30 17.43 -4.00 2.43
CA TYR A 30 17.02 -3.53 3.75
C TYR A 30 17.23 -4.58 4.82
N GLU A 31 17.64 -4.11 6.00
CA GLU A 31 17.78 -4.92 7.21
C GLU A 31 16.99 -4.27 8.34
N VAL A 32 16.05 -4.99 8.92
CA VAL A 32 15.32 -4.51 10.09
C VAL A 32 16.24 -4.59 11.31
N VAL A 33 16.65 -3.45 11.83
CA VAL A 33 17.52 -3.36 13.00
C VAL A 33 16.80 -2.81 14.22
N THR A 34 15.63 -2.20 14.04
CA THR A 34 14.87 -1.54 15.11
C THR A 34 13.40 -1.82 14.95
N VAL A 35 12.77 -2.22 16.05
CA VAL A 35 11.31 -2.35 16.15
C VAL A 35 10.83 -1.43 17.25
N ALA A 36 9.78 -0.64 16.96
CA ALA A 36 9.24 0.32 17.91
C ALA A 36 7.71 0.16 18.00
N ALA A 37 7.18 0.36 19.18
CA ALA A 37 5.75 0.24 19.44
C ALA A 37 5.36 1.15 20.61
N SER A 38 4.12 0.99 21.11
CA SER A 38 3.61 1.77 22.23
C SER A 38 4.46 1.57 23.49
N PRO A 39 4.39 2.50 24.46
CA PRO A 39 5.09 2.34 25.74
C PRO A 39 4.81 1.02 26.44
N ARG A 40 3.62 0.45 26.24
CA ARG A 40 3.24 -0.85 26.82
C ARG A 40 4.15 -1.99 26.38
N SER A 41 4.61 -1.97 25.14
CA SER A 41 5.48 -3.01 24.57
C SER A 41 6.97 -2.69 24.74
N ALA A 42 7.33 -1.45 25.02
CA ALA A 42 8.71 -1.01 25.11
C ALA A 42 9.47 -1.74 26.23
N GLY A 43 10.73 -2.08 25.95
CA GLY A 43 11.62 -2.77 26.90
C GLY A 43 11.55 -4.29 26.84
N LYS A 44 10.52 -4.86 26.20
CA LYS A 44 10.40 -6.31 25.96
C LYS A 44 11.15 -6.68 24.69
N THR A 45 11.51 -7.97 24.55
CA THR A 45 11.95 -8.47 23.24
C THR A 45 10.74 -8.47 22.30
N TYR A 46 11.00 -8.40 20.99
CA TYR A 46 9.90 -8.43 20.00
C TYR A 46 9.03 -9.68 20.17
N GLU A 47 9.68 -10.84 20.36
CA GLU A 47 8.98 -12.11 20.58
C GLU A 47 8.07 -12.06 21.81
N GLU A 48 8.53 -11.50 22.92
CA GLU A 48 7.73 -11.32 24.14
C GLU A 48 6.59 -10.32 23.94
N ALA A 49 6.88 -9.20 23.25
CA ALA A 49 5.88 -8.16 23.02
C ALA A 49 4.73 -8.64 22.12
N VAL A 50 5.02 -9.44 21.10
CA VAL A 50 4.01 -10.02 20.22
C VAL A 50 3.30 -11.19 20.90
N GLY A 51 4.04 -12.03 21.62
CA GLY A 51 3.49 -13.19 22.32
C GLY A 51 2.79 -14.14 21.34
N ASP A 52 1.57 -14.51 21.68
CA ASP A 52 0.72 -15.41 20.86
C ASP A 52 -0.03 -14.67 19.72
N ARG A 53 0.22 -13.38 19.54
CA ARG A 53 -0.45 -12.53 18.54
C ARG A 53 0.25 -12.47 17.19
N TRP A 54 1.22 -13.35 16.92
CA TRP A 54 1.83 -13.45 15.59
C TRP A 54 0.81 -13.98 14.62
N LYS A 55 0.44 -13.17 13.61
CA LYS A 55 -0.70 -13.45 12.70
C LYS A 55 -0.26 -13.85 11.30
N MET A 56 1.04 -13.92 11.06
CA MET A 56 1.57 -14.32 9.76
C MET A 56 1.60 -15.84 9.64
N THR A 57 1.51 -16.34 8.40
CA THR A 57 1.60 -17.78 8.12
C THR A 57 3.04 -18.28 8.14
N THR A 58 4.00 -17.40 7.90
CA THR A 58 5.42 -17.70 8.01
C THR A 58 5.91 -17.50 9.44
N PRO A 59 6.95 -18.22 9.89
CA PRO A 59 7.51 -18.02 11.22
C PRO A 59 8.05 -16.60 11.42
N MET A 60 8.04 -16.14 12.66
CA MET A 60 8.69 -14.88 13.02
C MET A 60 10.19 -14.99 12.69
N PRO A 61 10.77 -14.01 11.95
CA PRO A 61 12.19 -14.07 11.60
C PRO A 61 13.09 -14.09 12.84
N GLU A 62 14.09 -14.97 12.82
CA GLU A 62 15.01 -15.13 13.95
C GLU A 62 15.77 -13.82 14.27
N ALA A 63 16.12 -13.04 13.24
CA ALA A 63 16.87 -11.81 13.39
C ALA A 63 16.14 -10.73 14.20
N VAL A 64 14.80 -10.77 14.24
CA VAL A 64 14.00 -9.76 14.95
C VAL A 64 13.48 -10.22 16.29
N LYS A 65 13.43 -11.54 16.56
CA LYS A 65 12.84 -12.10 17.77
C LYS A 65 13.40 -11.46 19.06
N LYS A 66 14.69 -11.24 19.11
CA LYS A 66 15.42 -10.78 20.31
C LYS A 66 15.71 -9.28 20.30
N LEU A 67 15.26 -8.56 19.28
CA LEU A 67 15.38 -7.10 19.31
C LEU A 67 14.51 -6.54 20.44
N THR A 68 15.08 -5.62 21.20
CA THR A 68 14.33 -4.91 22.24
C THR A 68 13.39 -3.92 21.59
N VAL A 69 12.10 -4.01 21.88
CA VAL A 69 11.12 -3.06 21.38
C VAL A 69 11.37 -1.70 22.00
N MET A 70 11.55 -0.68 21.17
CA MET A 70 11.73 0.70 21.59
C MET A 70 10.38 1.39 21.72
N ASN A 71 10.32 2.41 22.56
CA ASN A 71 9.15 3.28 22.65
C ASN A 71 9.10 4.19 21.43
N VAL A 72 8.05 4.08 20.63
CA VAL A 72 7.88 4.87 19.39
C VAL A 72 7.88 6.38 19.66
N ASN A 73 7.50 6.80 20.86
CA ASN A 73 7.49 8.21 21.23
C ASN A 73 8.88 8.79 21.54
N GLU A 74 9.88 7.94 21.74
CA GLU A 74 11.28 8.36 21.87
C GLU A 74 11.90 8.55 20.49
N VAL A 75 11.41 9.54 19.77
CA VAL A 75 11.67 9.75 18.35
C VAL A 75 13.16 9.84 18.01
N GLU A 76 13.90 10.67 18.71
CA GLU A 76 15.33 10.90 18.46
C GLU A 76 16.15 9.63 18.66
N LYS A 77 15.83 8.87 19.71
CA LYS A 77 16.51 7.62 20.03
C LYS A 77 16.29 6.55 18.99
N VAL A 78 15.04 6.38 18.54
CA VAL A 78 14.68 5.44 17.46
C VAL A 78 15.34 5.87 16.16
N ALA A 79 15.21 7.14 15.80
CA ALA A 79 15.74 7.70 14.55
C ALA A 79 17.27 7.53 14.46
N ALA A 80 17.99 7.67 15.58
CA ALA A 80 19.44 7.53 15.59
C ALA A 80 19.92 6.13 15.23
N SER A 81 19.08 5.12 15.35
CA SER A 81 19.45 3.72 15.10
C SER A 81 19.23 3.26 13.65
N VAL A 82 18.58 4.08 12.81
CA VAL A 82 18.11 3.66 11.47
C VAL A 82 18.43 4.70 10.41
N ASP A 83 18.40 4.25 9.15
CA ASP A 83 18.49 5.13 7.98
C ASP A 83 17.12 5.70 7.61
N PHE A 84 16.07 4.91 7.71
CA PHE A 84 14.68 5.31 7.50
C PHE A 84 13.72 4.36 8.24
N VAL A 85 12.43 4.70 8.24
CA VAL A 85 11.42 3.89 8.92
C VAL A 85 10.22 3.61 8.02
N PHE A 86 9.60 2.44 8.24
CA PHE A 86 8.22 2.18 7.82
C PHE A 86 7.30 2.48 8.98
N SER A 87 6.17 3.14 8.71
CA SER A 87 5.20 3.48 9.75
C SER A 87 3.90 2.72 9.59
N ALA A 88 3.53 2.00 10.64
CA ALA A 88 2.26 1.30 10.81
C ALA A 88 1.71 1.53 12.22
N VAL A 89 1.91 2.73 12.75
CA VAL A 89 1.46 3.08 14.11
C VAL A 89 -0.06 3.13 14.19
N ASP A 90 -0.60 2.76 15.34
CA ASP A 90 -2.03 2.78 15.64
C ASP A 90 -2.29 3.86 16.71
N MET A 91 -2.72 5.01 16.25
CA MET A 91 -2.97 6.21 17.06
C MET A 91 -4.10 7.00 16.40
N THR A 92 -4.52 8.11 17.02
CA THR A 92 -5.43 9.04 16.35
C THR A 92 -4.75 9.64 15.11
N LYS A 93 -5.55 10.12 14.17
CA LYS A 93 -5.04 10.74 12.94
C LYS A 93 -4.09 11.90 13.23
N GLU A 94 -4.43 12.74 14.19
CA GLU A 94 -3.62 13.90 14.60
C GLU A 94 -2.29 13.45 15.23
N GLU A 95 -2.33 12.43 16.07
CA GLU A 95 -1.13 11.86 16.68
C GLU A 95 -0.21 11.23 15.64
N ILE A 96 -0.77 10.52 14.65
CA ILE A 96 0.00 9.93 13.55
C ILE A 96 0.69 11.02 12.73
N LYS A 97 -0.06 12.08 12.35
CA LYS A 97 0.54 13.22 11.64
C LYS A 97 1.72 13.80 12.40
N ALA A 98 1.54 14.04 13.70
CA ALA A 98 2.56 14.65 14.52
C ALA A 98 3.81 13.76 14.66
N ILE A 99 3.63 12.47 14.90
CA ILE A 99 4.76 11.56 15.11
C ILE A 99 5.51 11.29 13.81
N GLU A 100 4.82 11.13 12.69
CA GLU A 100 5.48 10.94 11.39
C GLU A 100 6.29 12.18 10.99
N GLU A 101 5.76 13.38 11.21
CA GLU A 101 6.51 14.62 11.02
C GLU A 101 7.71 14.74 11.95
N ALA A 102 7.56 14.33 13.21
CA ALA A 102 8.66 14.35 14.17
C ALA A 102 9.82 13.45 13.71
N TYR A 103 9.54 12.25 13.20
CA TYR A 103 10.57 11.39 12.62
C TYR A 103 11.22 12.03 11.39
N ALA A 104 10.43 12.56 10.46
CA ALA A 104 10.96 13.23 9.28
C ALA A 104 11.89 14.39 9.65
N LYS A 105 11.55 15.18 10.67
CA LYS A 105 12.37 16.30 11.15
C LYS A 105 13.71 15.89 11.76
N THR A 106 13.88 14.63 12.14
CA THR A 106 15.19 14.09 12.58
C THR A 106 16.05 13.62 11.39
N GLU A 107 15.70 14.02 10.17
CA GLU A 107 16.37 13.58 8.95
C GLU A 107 16.18 12.08 8.65
N THR A 108 15.08 11.52 9.13
CA THR A 108 14.71 10.12 8.93
C THR A 108 13.51 10.04 8.01
N PRO A 109 13.68 9.59 6.75
CA PRO A 109 12.54 9.38 5.86
C PRO A 109 11.52 8.40 6.47
N VAL A 110 10.25 8.69 6.25
CA VAL A 110 9.12 7.87 6.71
C VAL A 110 8.34 7.39 5.49
N VAL A 111 8.24 6.08 5.32
CA VAL A 111 7.36 5.47 4.32
C VAL A 111 6.19 4.86 5.07
N SER A 112 5.01 5.44 4.92
CA SER A 112 3.87 5.15 5.78
C SER A 112 2.78 4.34 5.08
N ASN A 113 2.22 3.38 5.83
CA ASN A 113 1.00 2.69 5.46
C ASN A 113 -0.25 3.45 5.94
N ASN A 114 -0.09 4.44 6.82
CA ASN A 114 -1.19 5.12 7.48
C ASN A 114 -1.88 6.15 6.58
N SER A 115 -3.15 6.42 6.84
CA SER A 115 -3.95 7.36 6.05
C SER A 115 -3.75 8.83 6.45
N ALA A 116 -3.09 9.12 7.57
CA ALA A 116 -3.05 10.45 8.14
C ALA A 116 -2.53 11.54 7.18
N HIS A 117 -1.47 11.24 6.42
CA HIS A 117 -0.86 12.19 5.49
C HIS A 117 -1.28 12.00 4.02
N ARG A 118 -2.24 11.14 3.73
CA ARG A 118 -2.62 10.87 2.32
C ARG A 118 -3.11 12.10 1.57
N TRP A 119 -3.67 13.08 2.27
CA TRP A 119 -4.17 14.33 1.67
C TRP A 119 -3.33 15.55 2.02
N THR A 120 -2.22 15.40 2.70
CA THR A 120 -1.29 16.51 2.94
C THR A 120 -0.70 16.94 1.59
N PRO A 121 -0.82 18.24 1.21
CA PRO A 121 -0.54 18.68 -0.17
C PRO A 121 0.84 18.34 -0.70
N ASP A 122 1.88 18.39 0.13
CA ASP A 122 3.27 18.13 -0.24
C ASP A 122 3.76 16.73 0.14
N VAL A 123 2.86 15.83 0.54
CA VAL A 123 3.20 14.44 0.81
C VAL A 123 2.77 13.57 -0.39
N PRO A 124 3.71 12.90 -1.07
CA PRO A 124 3.35 12.04 -2.19
C PRO A 124 2.67 10.77 -1.69
N MET A 125 1.52 10.46 -2.28
CA MET A 125 0.81 9.20 -2.10
C MET A 125 0.99 8.42 -3.40
N VAL A 126 1.74 7.32 -3.36
CA VAL A 126 2.25 6.70 -4.59
C VAL A 126 1.96 5.21 -4.66
N VAL A 127 1.48 4.79 -5.84
CA VAL A 127 1.61 3.42 -6.34
C VAL A 127 2.75 3.46 -7.33
N PRO A 128 3.88 2.80 -7.07
CA PRO A 128 5.10 2.99 -7.87
C PRO A 128 4.94 2.80 -9.37
N GLU A 129 4.03 1.93 -9.80
CA GLU A 129 3.73 1.72 -11.21
C GLU A 129 2.84 2.80 -11.82
N ILE A 130 2.17 3.62 -11.01
CA ILE A 130 1.15 4.57 -11.47
C ILE A 130 1.67 6.00 -11.54
N ASN A 131 2.22 6.51 -10.44
CA ASN A 131 2.51 7.94 -10.28
C ASN A 131 3.85 8.25 -9.59
N PRO A 132 4.97 7.62 -9.98
CA PRO A 132 6.27 7.87 -9.33
C PRO A 132 6.73 9.33 -9.46
N GLU A 133 6.26 10.06 -10.46
CA GLU A 133 6.58 11.48 -10.67
C GLU A 133 6.08 12.37 -9.53
N HIS A 134 5.13 11.93 -8.73
CA HIS A 134 4.69 12.67 -7.54
C HIS A 134 5.79 12.80 -6.49
N PHE A 135 6.84 11.98 -6.54
CA PHE A 135 8.00 12.15 -5.65
C PHE A 135 8.69 13.50 -5.81
N GLU A 136 8.49 14.19 -6.94
CA GLU A 136 9.03 15.54 -7.14
C GLU A 136 8.59 16.53 -6.05
N VAL A 137 7.44 16.31 -5.42
CA VAL A 137 6.93 17.17 -4.35
C VAL A 137 7.76 17.08 -3.06
N ILE A 138 8.61 16.07 -2.92
CA ILE A 138 9.45 15.87 -1.73
C ILE A 138 10.36 17.09 -1.49
N LYS A 139 10.88 17.72 -2.53
CA LYS A 139 11.71 18.92 -2.38
C LYS A 139 10.94 20.06 -1.68
N ASP A 140 9.66 20.22 -2.00
CA ASP A 140 8.79 21.24 -1.39
C ASP A 140 8.43 20.87 0.05
N GLN A 141 8.17 19.60 0.30
CA GLN A 141 7.94 19.10 1.65
C GLN A 141 9.16 19.33 2.55
N ARG A 142 10.37 19.05 2.04
CA ARG A 142 11.62 19.29 2.78
C ARG A 142 11.79 20.76 3.15
N LYS A 143 11.44 21.68 2.25
CA LYS A 143 11.44 23.12 2.56
C LYS A 143 10.50 23.45 3.71
N ARG A 144 9.29 22.91 3.68
CA ARG A 144 8.30 23.12 4.76
C ARG A 144 8.78 22.55 6.09
N LEU A 145 9.33 21.33 6.08
CA LEU A 145 9.82 20.66 7.27
C LEU A 145 11.17 21.20 7.78
N GLY A 146 11.91 21.90 6.94
CA GLY A 146 13.26 22.35 7.26
C GLY A 146 14.28 21.22 7.27
N THR A 147 14.12 20.23 6.40
CA THR A 147 14.98 19.05 6.31
C THR A 147 15.76 19.02 5.00
N GLU A 148 16.85 18.28 4.98
CA GLU A 148 17.63 17.99 3.78
C GLU A 148 17.42 16.56 3.30
N ARG A 149 17.09 15.64 4.21
CA ARG A 149 16.95 14.20 3.96
C ARG A 149 15.56 13.70 4.32
N GLY A 150 15.02 14.16 5.46
CA GLY A 150 13.76 13.69 5.99
C GLY A 150 12.56 14.11 5.17
N PHE A 151 11.63 13.20 5.00
CA PHE A 151 10.34 13.41 4.34
C PHE A 151 9.38 12.29 4.72
N ILE A 152 8.13 12.48 4.33
CA ILE A 152 7.09 11.45 4.46
C ILE A 152 6.58 11.13 3.05
N ALA A 153 6.50 9.84 2.73
CA ALA A 153 5.79 9.33 1.57
C ALA A 153 4.80 8.28 2.05
N VAL A 154 3.63 8.21 1.43
CA VAL A 154 2.58 7.30 1.84
C VAL A 154 2.09 6.46 0.67
N LYS A 155 1.50 5.32 0.97
CA LYS A 155 0.78 4.51 0.00
C LYS A 155 -0.73 4.73 0.15
N PRO A 156 -1.52 4.52 -0.91
CA PRO A 156 -2.97 4.69 -0.84
C PRO A 156 -3.67 3.52 -0.14
N ASN A 157 -5.00 3.64 -0.02
CA ASN A 157 -5.87 2.61 0.52
C ASN A 157 -5.73 1.27 -0.21
N CYS A 158 -5.85 0.18 0.54
CA CYS A 158 -5.70 -1.17 0.00
C CYS A 158 -6.79 -1.58 -1.00
N SER A 159 -8.00 -1.05 -0.85
CA SER A 159 -9.15 -1.46 -1.69
C SER A 159 -9.03 -1.04 -3.15
N ILE A 160 -8.30 0.04 -3.43
CA ILE A 160 -8.19 0.58 -4.79
C ILE A 160 -7.22 -0.20 -5.68
N GLN A 161 -6.40 -1.07 -5.11
CA GLN A 161 -5.38 -1.82 -5.87
C GLN A 161 -5.99 -2.80 -6.86
N SER A 162 -7.24 -3.21 -6.66
CA SER A 162 -7.93 -4.12 -7.57
C SER A 162 -8.53 -3.43 -8.81
N TYR A 163 -8.53 -2.07 -8.86
CA TYR A 163 -9.08 -1.36 -10.04
C TYR A 163 -8.30 -0.11 -10.46
N ALA A 164 -7.60 0.59 -9.56
CA ALA A 164 -6.85 1.80 -9.96
C ALA A 164 -5.71 1.50 -10.95
N PRO A 165 -4.93 0.42 -10.79
CA PRO A 165 -3.94 0.04 -11.80
C PRO A 165 -4.56 -0.26 -13.16
N VAL A 166 -5.73 -0.90 -13.16
CA VAL A 166 -6.48 -1.25 -14.37
C VAL A 166 -6.89 0.00 -15.13
N LEU A 167 -7.52 0.94 -14.44
CA LEU A 167 -7.95 2.20 -15.05
C LEU A 167 -6.75 3.03 -15.54
N THR A 168 -5.61 2.91 -14.88
CA THR A 168 -4.35 3.53 -15.32
C THR A 168 -3.87 2.92 -16.65
N ALA A 169 -3.93 1.58 -16.76
CA ALA A 169 -3.57 0.88 -18.01
C ALA A 169 -4.48 1.29 -19.18
N TRP A 170 -5.70 1.73 -18.88
CA TRP A 170 -6.72 2.13 -19.86
C TRP A 170 -6.82 3.64 -20.06
N LYS A 171 -5.89 4.41 -19.51
CA LYS A 171 -5.93 5.88 -19.52
C LYS A 171 -6.12 6.51 -20.89
N GLU A 172 -5.50 5.94 -21.94
CA GLU A 172 -5.62 6.48 -23.31
C GLU A 172 -7.05 6.44 -23.86
N PHE A 173 -7.90 5.56 -23.33
CA PHE A 173 -9.30 5.45 -23.72
C PHE A 173 -10.22 6.36 -22.91
N GLU A 174 -9.65 7.14 -22.00
CA GLU A 174 -10.33 8.16 -21.20
C GLU A 174 -11.54 7.63 -20.42
N PRO A 175 -11.34 6.72 -19.45
CA PRO A 175 -12.42 6.35 -18.55
C PRO A 175 -12.92 7.60 -17.83
N TYR A 176 -14.24 7.81 -17.79
CA TYR A 176 -14.80 9.01 -17.19
C TYR A 176 -15.87 8.76 -16.13
N GLU A 177 -16.47 7.57 -16.10
CA GLU A 177 -17.48 7.21 -15.12
C GLU A 177 -17.29 5.76 -14.70
N VAL A 178 -17.16 5.53 -13.39
CA VAL A 178 -16.84 4.22 -12.82
C VAL A 178 -17.76 3.93 -11.65
N VAL A 179 -18.33 2.73 -11.63
CA VAL A 179 -19.03 2.18 -10.47
C VAL A 179 -18.26 0.98 -9.97
N ALA A 180 -17.87 0.99 -8.71
CA ALA A 180 -17.13 -0.10 -8.10
C ALA A 180 -17.84 -0.59 -6.83
N THR A 181 -17.84 -1.90 -6.62
CA THR A 181 -18.19 -2.50 -5.34
C THR A 181 -17.01 -3.34 -4.90
N THR A 182 -16.49 -3.08 -3.69
CA THR A 182 -15.38 -3.84 -3.15
C THR A 182 -15.88 -4.84 -2.11
N TYR A 183 -15.31 -6.04 -2.17
CA TYR A 183 -15.54 -7.13 -1.22
C TYR A 183 -14.25 -7.31 -0.46
N GLN A 184 -14.22 -6.79 0.78
CA GLN A 184 -12.97 -6.59 1.51
C GLN A 184 -12.76 -7.61 2.63
N ALA A 185 -11.56 -8.17 2.65
CA ALA A 185 -11.11 -9.17 3.58
C ALA A 185 -10.98 -8.64 5.01
N ILE A 186 -11.12 -9.50 6.00
CA ILE A 186 -11.08 -9.16 7.43
C ILE A 186 -9.68 -8.71 7.89
N SER A 187 -8.61 -9.18 7.25
CA SER A 187 -7.25 -8.74 7.59
C SER A 187 -7.04 -7.24 7.35
N GLY A 188 -7.86 -6.62 6.50
CA GLY A 188 -7.89 -5.16 6.33
C GLY A 188 -8.30 -4.41 7.60
N ALA A 189 -9.00 -5.07 8.52
CA ALA A 189 -9.33 -4.57 9.85
C ALA A 189 -8.29 -4.98 10.92
N GLY A 190 -7.18 -5.60 10.51
CA GLY A 190 -6.16 -6.12 11.42
C GLY A 190 -6.57 -7.37 12.17
N LYS A 191 -7.53 -8.12 11.65
CA LYS A 191 -8.14 -9.27 12.34
C LYS A 191 -8.01 -10.55 11.54
N THR A 192 -8.00 -11.67 12.28
CA THR A 192 -8.17 -13.02 11.73
C THR A 192 -9.56 -13.54 12.17
N PHE A 193 -9.97 -14.70 11.71
CA PHE A 193 -11.24 -15.32 12.18
C PHE A 193 -11.18 -15.69 13.66
N LYS A 194 -10.00 -15.94 14.21
CA LYS A 194 -9.84 -16.15 15.65
C LYS A 194 -10.19 -14.88 16.44
N ASP A 195 -9.78 -13.72 15.93
CA ASP A 195 -10.08 -12.41 16.55
C ASP A 195 -11.52 -11.98 16.31
N TRP A 196 -12.13 -12.45 15.24
CA TRP A 196 -13.45 -12.01 14.78
C TRP A 196 -14.29 -13.18 14.26
N PRO A 197 -14.66 -14.13 15.14
CA PRO A 197 -15.41 -15.33 14.74
C PRO A 197 -16.80 -15.02 14.17
N GLU A 198 -17.41 -13.90 14.53
CA GLU A 198 -18.72 -13.46 14.03
C GLU A 198 -18.73 -13.17 12.52
N MET A 199 -17.55 -13.02 11.91
CA MET A 199 -17.46 -12.82 10.46
C MET A 199 -17.63 -14.12 9.67
N GLU A 200 -17.50 -15.27 10.28
CA GLU A 200 -17.77 -16.53 9.57
C GLU A 200 -19.23 -16.57 9.09
N GLY A 201 -19.40 -16.71 7.79
CA GLY A 201 -20.73 -16.74 7.17
C GLY A 201 -21.48 -15.41 7.17
N ASN A 202 -20.81 -14.30 7.46
CA ASN A 202 -21.43 -12.98 7.57
C ASN A 202 -20.89 -11.98 6.54
N ILE A 203 -21.72 -11.03 6.15
CA ILE A 203 -21.38 -9.89 5.29
C ILE A 203 -21.82 -8.61 5.98
N ILE A 204 -20.93 -7.63 6.09
CA ILE A 204 -21.25 -6.33 6.68
C ILE A 204 -21.23 -5.28 5.56
N PRO A 205 -22.34 -4.55 5.30
CA PRO A 205 -22.43 -3.60 4.17
C PRO A 205 -21.83 -2.23 4.48
N TYR A 206 -20.94 -2.13 5.46
CA TYR A 206 -20.37 -0.88 5.91
C TYR A 206 -18.95 -1.07 6.45
N ILE A 207 -18.02 -0.25 5.96
CA ILE A 207 -16.67 -0.13 6.47
C ILE A 207 -16.41 1.37 6.62
N GLY A 208 -16.20 1.85 7.85
CA GLY A 208 -16.10 3.28 8.13
C GLY A 208 -15.04 4.00 7.30
N GLY A 209 -15.47 5.02 6.53
CA GLY A 209 -14.57 5.86 5.72
C GLY A 209 -14.04 5.24 4.43
N GLU A 210 -14.29 3.96 4.17
CA GLU A 210 -13.70 3.26 3.00
C GLU A 210 -14.28 3.74 1.67
N GLU A 211 -15.57 4.04 1.61
CA GLU A 211 -16.20 4.45 0.35
C GLU A 211 -15.61 5.75 -0.16
N GLU A 212 -15.45 6.74 0.71
CA GLU A 212 -14.82 8.02 0.35
C GLU A 212 -13.38 7.84 -0.11
N LYS A 213 -12.58 7.04 0.60
CA LYS A 213 -11.21 6.72 0.20
C LYS A 213 -11.17 6.07 -1.18
N SER A 214 -12.05 5.11 -1.42
CA SER A 214 -12.13 4.36 -2.67
C SER A 214 -12.55 5.23 -3.85
N GLU A 215 -13.32 6.28 -3.61
CA GLU A 215 -13.78 7.24 -4.62
C GLU A 215 -12.76 8.33 -4.91
N GLN A 216 -12.03 8.81 -3.90
CA GLN A 216 -11.20 10.01 -4.00
C GLN A 216 -9.70 9.73 -4.14
N GLU A 217 -9.16 8.71 -3.49
CA GLU A 217 -7.71 8.46 -3.55
C GLU A 217 -7.20 8.16 -4.97
N PRO A 218 -7.92 7.41 -5.83
CA PRO A 218 -7.48 7.24 -7.21
C PRO A 218 -7.31 8.57 -7.96
N LEU A 219 -8.17 9.54 -7.70
CA LEU A 219 -8.08 10.87 -8.34
C LEU A 219 -6.80 11.60 -7.95
N ARG A 220 -6.33 11.43 -6.72
CA ARG A 220 -5.05 11.99 -6.29
C ARG A 220 -3.88 11.29 -6.98
N LEU A 221 -3.92 9.95 -7.15
CA LEU A 221 -2.91 9.21 -7.89
C LEU A 221 -2.77 9.71 -9.33
N TRP A 222 -3.88 10.06 -9.97
CA TRP A 222 -3.91 10.57 -11.35
C TRP A 222 -3.77 12.09 -11.42
N GLY A 223 -3.54 12.74 -10.28
CA GLY A 223 -3.32 14.18 -10.19
C GLY A 223 -1.96 14.61 -10.70
N LYS A 224 -1.68 15.89 -10.56
CA LYS A 224 -0.44 16.53 -11.03
C LYS A 224 0.22 17.29 -9.89
N VAL A 225 1.54 17.39 -9.97
CA VAL A 225 2.31 18.31 -9.11
C VAL A 225 2.23 19.70 -9.70
N GLU A 226 1.66 20.63 -8.96
CA GLU A 226 1.52 22.03 -9.33
C GLU A 226 1.89 22.92 -8.14
N ASN A 227 2.83 23.85 -8.33
CA ASN A 227 3.28 24.78 -7.30
C ASN A 227 3.66 24.10 -5.96
N GLY A 228 4.36 22.98 -6.05
CA GLY A 228 4.84 22.25 -4.87
C GLY A 228 3.77 21.44 -4.13
N GLU A 229 2.61 21.26 -4.72
CA GLU A 229 1.49 20.51 -4.16
C GLU A 229 0.94 19.51 -5.17
N ILE A 230 0.28 18.48 -4.69
CA ILE A 230 -0.41 17.51 -5.56
C ILE A 230 -1.87 17.94 -5.68
N VAL A 231 -2.29 18.23 -6.92
CA VAL A 231 -3.66 18.59 -7.26
C VAL A 231 -4.35 17.38 -7.88
N LYS A 232 -5.44 16.93 -7.26
CA LYS A 232 -6.15 15.74 -7.73
C LYS A 232 -6.79 15.96 -9.10
N ALA A 233 -6.94 14.88 -9.87
CA ALA A 233 -7.71 14.87 -11.11
C ALA A 233 -9.21 15.00 -10.82
N ASN A 234 -9.97 15.42 -11.83
CA ASN A 234 -11.43 15.55 -11.72
C ASN A 234 -12.18 14.34 -12.29
N GLU A 235 -11.52 13.54 -13.08
CA GLU A 235 -12.08 12.35 -13.73
C GLU A 235 -11.12 11.16 -13.64
N PRO A 236 -11.62 9.93 -13.70
CA PRO A 236 -13.03 9.55 -13.77
C PRO A 236 -13.80 9.85 -12.47
N VAL A 237 -15.11 10.08 -12.58
CA VAL A 237 -15.98 10.12 -11.40
C VAL A 237 -16.21 8.67 -10.96
N ILE A 238 -15.93 8.39 -9.71
CA ILE A 238 -16.05 7.04 -9.13
C ILE A 238 -17.08 7.07 -8.01
N THR A 239 -18.06 6.15 -8.09
CA THR A 239 -18.92 5.84 -6.95
C THR A 239 -18.59 4.41 -6.49
N CYS A 240 -18.54 4.20 -5.18
CA CYS A 240 -18.10 2.93 -4.62
C CYS A 240 -18.96 2.51 -3.43
N GLN A 241 -19.23 1.20 -3.35
CA GLN A 241 -19.75 0.56 -2.14
C GLN A 241 -18.67 -0.39 -1.62
N CYS A 242 -18.41 -0.37 -0.32
CA CYS A 242 -17.41 -1.20 0.32
C CYS A 242 -18.08 -2.18 1.30
N ILE A 243 -17.90 -3.45 1.06
CA ILE A 243 -18.58 -4.54 1.78
C ILE A 243 -17.52 -5.41 2.44
N ARG A 244 -17.66 -5.69 3.75
CA ARG A 244 -16.82 -6.63 4.45
C ARG A 244 -17.34 -8.04 4.23
N VAL A 245 -16.46 -8.93 3.76
CA VAL A 245 -16.81 -10.32 3.46
C VAL A 245 -15.98 -11.31 4.30
N PRO A 246 -16.45 -12.55 4.49
CA PRO A 246 -15.77 -13.53 5.33
C PRO A 246 -14.59 -14.19 4.58
N VAL A 247 -13.61 -13.39 4.24
CA VAL A 247 -12.37 -13.79 3.56
C VAL A 247 -11.21 -13.27 4.39
N LEU A 248 -10.19 -14.10 4.60
CA LEU A 248 -9.03 -13.69 5.41
C LEU A 248 -8.19 -12.65 4.70
N ASN A 249 -7.73 -12.93 3.49
CA ASN A 249 -6.90 -12.04 2.66
C ASN A 249 -7.45 -11.98 1.24
N GLY A 250 -7.33 -10.81 0.62
CA GLY A 250 -7.73 -10.58 -0.75
C GLY A 250 -8.96 -9.68 -0.86
N HIS A 251 -8.76 -8.51 -1.48
CA HIS A 251 -9.86 -7.59 -1.79
C HIS A 251 -10.26 -7.76 -3.24
N THR A 252 -11.53 -8.08 -3.46
CA THR A 252 -12.13 -8.23 -4.78
C THR A 252 -12.95 -6.98 -5.10
N ALA A 253 -12.94 -6.54 -6.36
CA ALA A 253 -13.79 -5.44 -6.82
C ALA A 253 -14.60 -5.88 -8.05
N ALA A 254 -15.88 -5.55 -8.05
CA ALA A 254 -16.74 -5.62 -9.23
C ALA A 254 -16.90 -4.21 -9.79
N VAL A 255 -16.50 -3.99 -11.04
CA VAL A 255 -16.32 -2.66 -11.60
C VAL A 255 -17.05 -2.53 -12.94
N PHE A 256 -17.74 -1.39 -13.11
CA PHE A 256 -18.35 -0.95 -14.37
C PHE A 256 -17.67 0.33 -14.82
N VAL A 257 -17.40 0.47 -16.12
CA VAL A 257 -16.66 1.61 -16.64
C VAL A 257 -17.22 2.11 -17.96
N LYS A 258 -17.27 3.45 -18.11
CA LYS A 258 -17.56 4.14 -19.37
C LYS A 258 -16.31 4.87 -19.84
N PHE A 259 -16.09 4.82 -21.15
CA PHE A 259 -14.96 5.46 -21.82
C PHE A 259 -15.43 6.55 -22.78
N ARG A 260 -14.69 7.65 -22.89
CA ARG A 260 -14.94 8.65 -23.94
C ARG A 260 -14.56 8.10 -25.32
N LYS A 261 -13.53 7.25 -25.35
CA LYS A 261 -13.02 6.58 -26.56
C LYS A 261 -13.17 5.09 -26.35
N LYS A 262 -14.38 4.55 -26.60
CA LYS A 262 -14.68 3.14 -26.34
C LYS A 262 -13.70 2.22 -27.08
N PRO A 263 -12.86 1.44 -26.36
CA PRO A 263 -11.94 0.48 -26.98
C PRO A 263 -12.65 -0.85 -27.27
N THR A 264 -11.95 -1.72 -27.98
CA THR A 264 -12.34 -3.13 -28.08
C THR A 264 -11.91 -3.87 -26.81
N LYS A 265 -12.54 -5.02 -26.56
CA LYS A 265 -12.14 -5.91 -25.47
C LYS A 265 -10.68 -6.35 -25.62
N GLU A 266 -10.24 -6.65 -26.82
CA GLU A 266 -8.88 -7.07 -27.14
C GLU A 266 -7.85 -5.98 -26.81
N GLU A 267 -8.16 -4.74 -27.16
CA GLU A 267 -7.32 -3.59 -26.79
C GLU A 267 -7.19 -3.46 -25.26
N LEU A 268 -8.29 -3.61 -24.54
CA LEU A 268 -8.30 -3.53 -23.08
C LEU A 268 -7.42 -4.62 -22.45
N ILE A 269 -7.56 -5.87 -22.91
CA ILE A 269 -6.75 -6.99 -22.41
C ILE A 269 -5.27 -6.75 -22.72
N GLU A 270 -4.97 -6.31 -23.95
CA GLU A 270 -3.58 -6.04 -24.35
C GLU A 270 -2.94 -4.99 -23.44
N ARG A 271 -3.65 -3.91 -23.11
CA ARG A 271 -3.14 -2.87 -22.20
C ARG A 271 -2.91 -3.39 -20.79
N LEU A 272 -3.72 -4.33 -20.32
CA LEU A 272 -3.52 -4.95 -19.01
C LEU A 272 -2.25 -5.80 -18.97
N VAL A 273 -2.11 -6.72 -19.93
CA VAL A 273 -0.99 -7.68 -19.91
C VAL A 273 0.35 -7.06 -20.29
N SER A 274 0.35 -5.96 -21.04
CA SER A 274 1.55 -5.23 -21.41
C SER A 274 1.93 -4.11 -20.44
N PHE A 275 1.10 -3.86 -19.43
CA PHE A 275 1.35 -2.75 -18.51
C PHE A 275 2.62 -2.96 -17.70
N LYS A 276 3.55 -2.03 -17.84
CA LYS A 276 4.80 -1.98 -17.08
C LYS A 276 5.00 -0.58 -16.55
N GLY A 277 5.36 -0.49 -15.28
CA GLY A 277 5.76 0.76 -14.67
C GLY A 277 7.25 0.82 -14.41
N LEU A 278 7.68 1.90 -13.82
CA LEU A 278 9.09 2.11 -13.48
C LEU A 278 9.68 1.00 -12.59
N PRO A 279 8.94 0.43 -11.61
CA PRO A 279 9.47 -0.68 -10.83
C PRO A 279 9.86 -1.90 -11.66
N GLN A 280 9.11 -2.22 -12.71
CA GLN A 280 9.42 -3.33 -13.61
C GLN A 280 10.63 -2.99 -14.49
N GLU A 281 10.72 -1.76 -14.98
CA GLU A 281 11.87 -1.31 -15.78
C GLU A 281 13.16 -1.36 -14.98
N LEU A 282 13.12 -0.97 -13.70
CA LEU A 282 14.28 -0.97 -12.81
C LEU A 282 14.53 -2.31 -12.14
N GLU A 283 13.67 -3.30 -12.38
CA GLU A 283 13.76 -4.63 -11.77
C GLU A 283 13.94 -4.55 -10.25
N LEU A 284 13.12 -3.73 -9.58
CA LEU A 284 13.19 -3.57 -8.13
C LEU A 284 12.92 -4.90 -7.41
N PRO A 285 13.56 -5.15 -6.26
CA PRO A 285 13.47 -6.46 -5.59
C PRO A 285 12.06 -6.96 -5.31
N SER A 286 11.15 -6.07 -4.91
CA SER A 286 9.75 -6.42 -4.60
C SER A 286 8.80 -6.22 -5.77
N ALA A 287 9.30 -5.76 -6.92
CA ALA A 287 8.45 -5.53 -8.08
C ALA A 287 7.98 -6.84 -8.69
N PRO A 288 6.68 -7.00 -8.97
CA PRO A 288 6.21 -8.14 -9.74
C PRO A 288 6.76 -8.04 -11.17
N LYS A 289 7.14 -9.16 -11.75
CA LYS A 289 7.57 -9.19 -13.16
C LYS A 289 6.39 -8.93 -14.08
N GLN A 290 5.25 -9.54 -13.77
CA GLN A 290 3.97 -9.30 -14.42
C GLN A 290 3.06 -8.61 -13.41
N PHE A 291 2.82 -7.32 -13.59
CA PHE A 291 2.00 -6.57 -12.61
C PHE A 291 0.53 -6.99 -12.67
N ILE A 292 -0.05 -7.01 -13.88
CA ILE A 292 -1.46 -7.35 -14.06
C ILE A 292 -1.56 -8.59 -14.93
N GLN A 293 -2.28 -9.62 -14.46
CA GLN A 293 -2.65 -10.76 -15.29
C GLN A 293 -4.12 -10.71 -15.65
N TYR A 294 -4.46 -11.24 -16.83
CA TYR A 294 -5.83 -11.45 -17.25
C TYR A 294 -6.16 -12.93 -17.29
N LEU A 295 -7.27 -13.32 -16.64
CA LEU A 295 -7.74 -14.70 -16.55
C LEU A 295 -8.96 -14.89 -17.43
N ASN A 296 -8.92 -15.88 -18.33
CA ASN A 296 -9.99 -16.11 -19.31
C ASN A 296 -11.14 -16.94 -18.76
N GLU A 297 -10.95 -17.67 -17.68
CA GLU A 297 -11.98 -18.55 -17.11
C GLU A 297 -13.13 -17.72 -16.52
N ASP A 298 -14.36 -18.17 -16.75
CA ASP A 298 -15.57 -17.46 -16.31
C ASP A 298 -15.71 -17.34 -14.79
N ASN A 299 -15.04 -18.19 -14.02
CA ASN A 299 -15.12 -18.21 -12.58
C ASN A 299 -13.88 -17.63 -11.87
N ARG A 300 -13.06 -16.85 -12.57
CA ARG A 300 -11.85 -16.24 -12.00
C ARG A 300 -11.80 -14.72 -12.23
N PRO A 301 -11.15 -13.95 -11.33
CA PRO A 301 -10.27 -14.40 -10.24
C PRO A 301 -11.01 -14.92 -9.02
N GLN A 302 -10.40 -15.87 -8.33
CA GLN A 302 -10.87 -16.38 -7.04
C GLN A 302 -9.78 -16.15 -5.99
N VAL A 303 -10.17 -15.72 -4.80
CA VAL A 303 -9.23 -15.43 -3.71
C VAL A 303 -8.28 -16.61 -3.47
N THR A 304 -8.82 -17.82 -3.30
CA THR A 304 -8.01 -19.00 -2.96
C THR A 304 -7.04 -19.44 -4.06
N MET A 305 -7.30 -19.03 -5.30
CA MET A 305 -6.47 -19.39 -6.45
C MET A 305 -5.50 -18.28 -6.87
N ASP A 306 -5.89 -17.03 -6.69
CA ASP A 306 -5.24 -15.91 -7.39
C ASP A 306 -4.66 -14.83 -6.46
N VAL A 307 -4.97 -14.86 -5.16
CA VAL A 307 -4.52 -13.82 -4.23
C VAL A 307 -3.00 -13.70 -4.15
N ASP A 308 -2.29 -14.82 -4.30
CA ASP A 308 -0.83 -14.87 -4.19
C ASP A 308 -0.10 -14.70 -5.53
N PHE A 309 -0.80 -14.32 -6.58
CA PHE A 309 -0.16 -14.03 -7.87
C PHE A 309 0.99 -13.03 -7.68
N GLU A 310 2.16 -13.37 -8.23
CA GLU A 310 3.39 -12.59 -8.04
C GLU A 310 3.70 -12.33 -6.55
N HIS A 311 3.57 -13.37 -5.72
CA HIS A 311 3.77 -13.30 -4.27
C HIS A 311 2.88 -12.26 -3.57
N GLY A 312 1.68 -12.00 -4.12
CA GLY A 312 0.76 -11.00 -3.59
C GLY A 312 1.02 -9.58 -4.06
N MET A 313 2.00 -9.35 -4.93
CA MET A 313 2.31 -8.03 -5.48
C MET A 313 1.63 -7.76 -6.82
N GLY A 314 1.10 -8.78 -7.49
CA GLY A 314 0.36 -8.65 -8.74
C GLY A 314 -1.13 -8.41 -8.52
N VAL A 315 -1.81 -8.03 -9.60
CA VAL A 315 -3.25 -7.82 -9.64
C VAL A 315 -3.85 -8.77 -10.68
N SER A 316 -4.92 -9.47 -10.30
CA SER A 316 -5.57 -10.45 -11.16
C SER A 316 -6.92 -9.93 -11.64
N ILE A 317 -7.09 -9.89 -12.96
CA ILE A 317 -8.31 -9.38 -13.60
C ILE A 317 -8.96 -10.50 -14.39
N GLY A 318 -10.28 -10.56 -14.31
CA GLY A 318 -11.07 -11.49 -15.11
C GLY A 318 -12.45 -10.93 -15.38
N ARG A 319 -13.25 -11.72 -16.07
CA ARG A 319 -14.64 -11.36 -16.34
C ARG A 319 -14.79 -10.04 -17.09
N LEU A 320 -13.85 -9.63 -17.93
CA LEU A 320 -14.00 -8.45 -18.79
C LEU A 320 -14.97 -8.75 -19.92
N ARG A 321 -16.05 -8.00 -19.98
CA ARG A 321 -17.11 -8.17 -20.98
C ARG A 321 -17.90 -6.89 -21.15
N GLU A 322 -18.57 -6.76 -22.27
CA GLU A 322 -19.48 -5.64 -22.51
C GLU A 322 -20.63 -5.65 -21.50
N ASP A 323 -21.09 -4.46 -21.14
CA ASP A 323 -22.18 -4.25 -20.21
C ASP A 323 -23.41 -3.68 -20.93
N THR A 324 -24.59 -3.89 -20.36
CA THR A 324 -25.85 -3.40 -20.92
C THR A 324 -26.10 -1.91 -20.65
N VAL A 325 -25.47 -1.34 -19.61
CA VAL A 325 -25.65 0.07 -19.21
C VAL A 325 -24.34 0.85 -19.38
N TYR A 326 -23.22 0.28 -18.92
CA TYR A 326 -21.89 0.83 -19.09
C TYR A 326 -21.23 0.25 -20.35
N ASP A 327 -20.02 0.68 -20.66
CA ASP A 327 -19.30 0.12 -21.81
C ASP A 327 -18.77 -1.29 -21.51
N TYR A 328 -18.11 -1.43 -20.36
CA TYR A 328 -17.52 -2.71 -19.93
C TYR A 328 -17.67 -2.90 -18.42
N LYS A 329 -17.54 -4.15 -18.01
CA LYS A 329 -17.45 -4.54 -16.61
C LYS A 329 -16.41 -5.64 -16.42
N PHE A 330 -15.79 -5.68 -15.25
CA PHE A 330 -14.78 -6.67 -14.92
C PHE A 330 -14.75 -6.94 -13.43
N VAL A 331 -14.00 -7.95 -13.05
CA VAL A 331 -13.70 -8.27 -11.65
C VAL A 331 -12.18 -8.23 -11.44
N GLY A 332 -11.74 -7.56 -10.40
CA GLY A 332 -10.34 -7.47 -10.02
C GLY A 332 -10.08 -8.00 -8.63
N LEU A 333 -8.87 -8.50 -8.40
CA LEU A 333 -8.43 -9.04 -7.10
C LEU A 333 -6.99 -8.61 -6.84
N SER A 334 -6.74 -8.14 -5.62
CA SER A 334 -5.39 -7.86 -5.12
C SER A 334 -5.23 -8.33 -3.68
N HIS A 335 -4.00 -8.60 -3.26
CA HIS A 335 -3.70 -8.96 -1.88
C HIS A 335 -3.64 -7.70 -1.02
N ASN A 336 -4.58 -7.55 -0.10
CA ASN A 336 -4.76 -6.32 0.67
C ASN A 336 -3.66 -6.04 1.69
N THR A 337 -2.95 -7.05 2.20
CA THR A 337 -1.87 -6.83 3.17
C THR A 337 -0.48 -6.86 2.55
N VAL A 338 -0.35 -7.34 1.32
CA VAL A 338 0.91 -7.31 0.56
C VAL A 338 0.89 -6.12 -0.40
N ARG A 339 0.39 -6.26 -1.63
CA ARG A 339 0.30 -5.09 -2.56
C ARG A 339 -0.44 -3.91 -1.91
N GLY A 340 -1.53 -4.19 -1.24
CA GLY A 340 -2.41 -3.17 -0.66
C GLY A 340 -1.90 -2.51 0.61
N ALA A 341 -0.88 -3.04 1.26
CA ALA A 341 -0.35 -2.52 2.52
C ALA A 341 1.17 -2.57 2.55
N ALA A 342 1.75 -3.42 3.39
CA ALA A 342 3.20 -3.45 3.63
C ALA A 342 4.02 -3.67 2.36
N GLY A 343 3.62 -4.57 1.47
CA GLY A 343 4.35 -4.83 0.22
C GLY A 343 4.39 -3.63 -0.70
N GLY A 344 3.29 -2.90 -0.80
CA GLY A 344 3.23 -1.65 -1.57
C GLY A 344 4.14 -0.58 -0.99
N ALA A 345 4.20 -0.47 0.33
CA ALA A 345 5.10 0.48 1.00
C ALA A 345 6.58 0.09 0.82
N VAL A 346 6.91 -1.20 0.88
CA VAL A 346 8.28 -1.68 0.62
C VAL A 346 8.70 -1.35 -0.80
N LEU A 347 7.84 -1.60 -1.79
CA LEU A 347 8.12 -1.25 -3.19
C LEU A 347 8.32 0.26 -3.36
N CYS A 348 7.51 1.07 -2.69
CA CYS A 348 7.65 2.53 -2.67
C CYS A 348 9.02 2.95 -2.12
N ALA A 349 9.46 2.35 -1.01
CA ALA A 349 10.78 2.61 -0.43
C ALA A 349 11.91 2.18 -1.37
N GLU A 350 11.77 1.05 -2.05
CA GLU A 350 12.77 0.59 -3.03
C GLU A 350 12.91 1.58 -4.19
N LEU A 351 11.79 2.11 -4.69
CA LEU A 351 11.84 3.12 -5.74
C LEU A 351 12.47 4.43 -5.24
N LEU A 352 12.11 4.87 -4.03
CA LEU A 352 12.72 6.05 -3.41
C LEU A 352 14.23 5.88 -3.21
N THR A 353 14.68 4.68 -2.86
CA THR A 353 16.10 4.35 -2.73
C THR A 353 16.79 4.36 -4.09
N ALA A 354 16.19 3.74 -5.10
CA ALA A 354 16.74 3.70 -6.46
C ALA A 354 16.89 5.10 -7.06
N GLN A 355 15.99 6.02 -6.72
CA GLN A 355 16.01 7.40 -7.21
C GLN A 355 16.83 8.36 -6.32
N GLY A 356 17.45 7.87 -5.26
CA GLY A 356 18.35 8.67 -4.42
C GLY A 356 17.66 9.49 -3.33
N TYR A 357 16.35 9.35 -3.12
CA TYR A 357 15.65 10.06 -2.04
C TYR A 357 15.97 9.45 -0.66
N ILE A 358 16.10 8.14 -0.60
CA ILE A 358 16.50 7.43 0.62
C ILE A 358 17.95 6.98 0.46
N GLN A 359 18.79 7.36 1.41
CA GLN A 359 20.22 7.02 1.44
C GLN A 359 20.64 6.66 2.86
N ALA A 360 21.75 5.94 2.99
CA ALA A 360 22.33 5.66 4.30
C ALA A 360 22.70 6.97 5.02
N LYS A 361 22.45 7.02 6.30
CA LYS A 361 22.99 8.08 7.17
C LYS A 361 24.50 7.84 7.30
N SER A 362 25.28 8.91 7.23
CA SER A 362 26.74 8.86 7.35
C SER A 362 27.20 8.52 8.76
#